data_ef4ae55687219518ea52ba459c234852
#
_entry.id   ef4ae55687219518ea52ba459c234852
#
_cell.length_a   1.000
_cell.length_b   1.000
_cell.length_c   1.000
_cell.angle_alpha   90.00
_cell.angle_beta   90.00
_cell.angle_gamma   90.00
#
_symmetry.space_group_name_H-M   'P 1'
#
loop_
_entity.id
_entity.type
_entity.pdbx_description
1 polymer ?
#
loop_
_entity_poly.entity_id
_entity_poly.type
_entity_poly.pdbx_seq_one_letter_code
_entity_poly.pdbx_strand_id
1 'polypeptide(L)'
;MSESLLAALTNYYRLAEQATTDPNIVVPSDFNFVPGPGDDLESMIWVLTYAIILHHHGSLQAHDKAFHKLYVVDNFYGSLSYSGLAEKRITMVLYGTNLLDDDPEEWIPDPVQCKWFRRAMTLVEAQMRSINPITYDAFDALCDEFITNE
;
A
#
# COMPACT_ATOMS: atom_id res chain seq x y z
N MET A 1 -6.39 -4.27 -2.72
CA MET A 1 -6.91 -3.10 -3.49
C MET A 1 -5.71 -2.30 -3.94
N SER A 2 -5.60 -2.01 -5.24
CA SER A 2 -4.50 -1.21 -5.82
C SER A 2 -4.67 0.28 -5.56
N GLU A 3 -3.59 1.06 -5.69
CA GLU A 3 -3.63 2.52 -5.60
C GLU A 3 -4.48 3.14 -6.70
N SER A 4 -4.46 2.59 -7.91
CA SER A 4 -5.29 3.07 -9.01
C SER A 4 -6.78 2.91 -8.72
N LEU A 5 -7.19 1.80 -8.11
CA LEU A 5 -8.57 1.62 -7.65
C LEU A 5 -8.93 2.58 -6.51
N LEU A 6 -8.01 2.79 -5.55
CA LEU A 6 -8.21 3.76 -4.47
C LEU A 6 -8.37 5.19 -5.00
N ALA A 7 -7.54 5.58 -5.96
CA ALA A 7 -7.63 6.88 -6.60
C ALA A 7 -8.95 7.07 -7.36
N ALA A 8 -9.38 6.04 -8.10
CA ALA A 8 -10.64 6.05 -8.83
C ALA A 8 -11.85 6.16 -7.89
N LEU A 9 -11.87 5.40 -6.80
CA LEU A 9 -12.91 5.47 -5.76
C LEU A 9 -12.92 6.84 -5.07
N THR A 10 -11.76 7.35 -4.70
CA THR A 10 -11.62 8.68 -4.09
C THR A 10 -12.20 9.76 -4.99
N ASN A 11 -11.87 9.73 -6.28
CA ASN A 11 -12.39 10.70 -7.23
C ASN A 11 -13.90 10.58 -7.43
N TYR A 12 -14.42 9.36 -7.54
CA TYR A 12 -15.85 9.11 -7.68
C TYR A 12 -16.65 9.67 -6.49
N TYR A 13 -16.23 9.36 -5.26
CA TYR A 13 -16.92 9.85 -4.06
C TYR A 13 -16.75 11.35 -3.88
N ARG A 14 -15.62 11.93 -4.24
CA ARG A 14 -15.43 13.39 -4.22
C ARG A 14 -16.40 14.09 -5.18
N LEU A 15 -16.58 13.57 -6.39
CA LEU A 15 -17.53 14.11 -7.35
C LEU A 15 -18.98 14.00 -6.83
N ALA A 16 -19.33 12.85 -6.23
CA ALA A 16 -20.64 12.63 -5.66
C ALA A 16 -20.94 13.63 -4.51
N GLU A 17 -19.97 13.90 -3.66
CA GLU A 17 -20.09 14.89 -2.58
C GLU A 17 -20.24 16.31 -3.14
N GLN A 18 -19.42 16.71 -4.11
CA GLN A 18 -19.51 18.03 -4.74
C GLN A 18 -20.83 18.24 -5.47
N ALA A 19 -21.39 17.22 -6.09
CA ALA A 19 -22.69 17.29 -6.77
C ALA A 19 -23.85 17.55 -5.82
N THR A 20 -23.69 17.33 -4.53
CA THR A 20 -24.71 17.70 -3.52
C THR A 20 -24.84 19.23 -3.34
N THR A 21 -23.77 19.96 -3.63
CA THR A 21 -23.68 21.41 -3.46
C THR A 21 -23.67 22.19 -4.78
N ASP A 22 -23.21 21.55 -5.86
CA ASP A 22 -23.18 22.16 -7.20
C ASP A 22 -23.88 21.25 -8.24
N PRO A 23 -25.07 21.65 -8.72
CA PRO A 23 -25.85 20.86 -9.68
C PRO A 23 -25.20 20.78 -11.08
N ASN A 24 -24.16 21.53 -11.36
CA ASN A 24 -23.44 21.44 -12.63
C ASN A 24 -22.40 20.31 -12.65
N ILE A 25 -22.10 19.72 -11.50
CA ILE A 25 -21.20 18.60 -11.42
C ILE A 25 -21.91 17.32 -11.81
N VAL A 26 -21.42 16.69 -12.87
CA VAL A 26 -21.94 15.41 -13.36
C VAL A 26 -21.18 14.27 -12.70
N VAL A 27 -21.90 13.47 -11.90
CA VAL A 27 -21.37 12.22 -11.36
C VAL A 27 -21.70 11.11 -12.37
N PRO A 28 -20.73 10.26 -12.77
CA PRO A 28 -21.05 9.08 -13.56
C PRO A 28 -22.12 8.22 -12.85
N SER A 29 -23.09 7.69 -13.61
CA SER A 29 -24.15 6.86 -13.06
C SER A 29 -23.63 5.58 -12.41
N ASP A 30 -22.53 5.07 -12.96
CA ASP A 30 -21.88 3.83 -12.50
C ASP A 30 -20.40 4.08 -12.25
N PHE A 31 -19.91 3.52 -11.14
CA PHE A 31 -18.48 3.44 -10.89
C PHE A 31 -17.90 2.34 -11.81
N ASN A 32 -17.10 2.75 -12.78
CA ASN A 32 -16.47 1.83 -13.71
C ASN A 32 -14.94 1.92 -13.58
N PHE A 33 -14.33 0.86 -13.07
CA PHE A 33 -12.90 0.68 -12.99
C PHE A 33 -12.53 -0.68 -13.57
N VAL A 34 -11.65 -0.69 -14.54
CA VAL A 34 -11.13 -1.93 -15.14
C VAL A 34 -9.71 -2.15 -14.63
N PRO A 35 -9.50 -3.08 -13.68
CA PRO A 35 -8.17 -3.37 -13.17
C PRO A 35 -7.31 -4.01 -14.26
N GLY A 36 -6.05 -3.62 -14.32
CA GLY A 36 -5.03 -4.31 -15.09
C GLY A 36 -4.34 -5.41 -14.26
N PRO A 37 -3.55 -6.29 -14.88
CA PRO A 37 -2.77 -7.31 -14.17
C PRO A 37 -1.87 -6.73 -13.07
N GLY A 38 -1.30 -5.55 -13.31
CA GLY A 38 -0.48 -4.85 -12.30
C GLY A 38 -1.25 -4.46 -11.05
N ASP A 39 -2.55 -4.13 -11.17
CA ASP A 39 -3.40 -3.78 -10.02
C ASP A 39 -3.64 -4.98 -9.11
N ASP A 40 -3.82 -6.17 -9.69
CA ASP A 40 -3.99 -7.41 -8.94
C ASP A 40 -2.71 -7.78 -8.20
N LEU A 41 -1.55 -7.69 -8.87
CA LEU A 41 -0.24 -7.96 -8.29
C LEU A 41 0.11 -6.95 -7.19
N GLU A 42 -0.19 -5.68 -7.38
CA GLU A 42 -0.05 -4.67 -6.34
C GLU A 42 -0.93 -5.00 -5.12
N SER A 43 -2.17 -5.42 -5.35
CA SER A 43 -3.06 -5.82 -4.25
C SER A 43 -2.51 -7.00 -3.46
N MET A 44 -1.86 -7.96 -4.11
CA MET A 44 -1.17 -9.07 -3.45
C MET A 44 0.03 -8.59 -2.63
N ILE A 45 0.83 -7.66 -3.14
CA ILE A 45 1.94 -7.04 -2.39
C ILE A 45 1.41 -6.41 -1.09
N TRP A 46 0.29 -5.68 -1.15
CA TRP A 46 -0.30 -5.08 0.05
C TRP A 46 -0.77 -6.11 1.07
N VAL A 47 -1.34 -7.23 0.62
CA VAL A 47 -1.73 -8.34 1.52
C VAL A 47 -0.52 -8.96 2.20
N LEU A 48 0.55 -9.24 1.45
CA LEU A 48 1.79 -9.82 2.00
C LEU A 48 2.49 -8.84 2.95
N THR A 49 2.56 -7.56 2.60
CA THR A 49 3.09 -6.51 3.48
C THR A 49 2.34 -6.46 4.80
N TYR A 50 1.01 -6.54 4.75
CA TYR A 50 0.19 -6.59 5.97
C TYR A 50 0.48 -7.82 6.83
N ALA A 51 0.62 -8.99 6.21
CA ALA A 51 0.94 -10.21 6.92
C ALA A 51 2.30 -10.12 7.63
N ILE A 52 3.32 -9.56 6.99
CA ILE A 52 4.64 -9.31 7.59
C ILE A 52 4.51 -8.36 8.80
N ILE A 53 3.81 -7.24 8.63
CA ILE A 53 3.63 -6.24 9.69
C ILE A 53 2.90 -6.86 10.89
N LEU A 54 1.82 -7.61 10.66
CA LEU A 54 1.10 -8.29 11.74
C LEU A 54 1.93 -9.34 12.45
N HIS A 55 2.75 -10.09 11.71
CA HIS A 55 3.66 -11.07 12.28
C HIS A 55 4.62 -10.41 13.28
N HIS A 56 5.27 -9.34 12.89
CA HIS A 56 6.20 -8.62 13.76
C HIS A 56 5.49 -7.91 14.90
N HIS A 57 4.29 -7.35 14.66
CA HIS A 57 3.49 -6.74 15.74
C HIS A 57 3.24 -7.73 16.89
N GLY A 58 2.99 -9.00 16.60
CA GLY A 58 2.79 -10.04 17.61
C GLY A 58 4.02 -10.26 18.50
N SER A 59 5.23 -10.06 17.98
CA SER A 59 6.51 -10.31 18.68
C SER A 59 7.06 -9.10 19.43
N LEU A 60 6.54 -7.88 19.20
CA LEU A 60 7.02 -6.66 19.83
C LEU A 60 6.65 -6.59 21.32
N GLN A 61 7.45 -5.87 22.10
CA GLN A 61 7.14 -5.55 23.49
C GLN A 61 5.98 -4.53 23.59
N ALA A 62 5.33 -4.44 24.76
CA ALA A 62 4.11 -3.64 24.91
C ALA A 62 4.28 -2.16 24.53
N HIS A 63 5.44 -1.56 24.81
CA HIS A 63 5.76 -0.18 24.43
C HIS A 63 5.88 -0.05 22.92
N ASP A 64 6.63 -0.93 22.29
CA ASP A 64 6.85 -0.93 20.85
C ASP A 64 5.57 -1.31 20.09
N LYS A 65 4.72 -2.17 20.67
CA LYS A 65 3.39 -2.48 20.14
C LYS A 65 2.49 -1.26 20.02
N ALA A 66 2.51 -0.37 21.00
CA ALA A 66 1.68 0.84 20.97
C ALA A 66 2.11 1.76 19.83
N PHE A 67 3.42 1.96 19.66
CA PHE A 67 3.98 2.74 18.56
C PHE A 67 3.69 2.07 17.21
N HIS A 68 4.00 0.80 17.07
CA HIS A 68 3.80 0.02 15.86
C HIS A 68 2.31 -0.02 15.45
N LYS A 69 1.41 -0.20 16.41
CA LYS A 69 -0.03 -0.13 16.16
C LYS A 69 -0.45 1.25 15.65
N LEU A 70 -0.03 2.31 16.33
CA LEU A 70 -0.45 3.67 16.02
C LEU A 70 0.10 4.15 14.66
N TYR A 71 1.36 3.88 14.37
CA TYR A 71 2.02 4.43 13.18
C TYR A 71 2.04 3.47 11.98
N VAL A 72 2.00 2.19 12.21
CA VAL A 72 2.08 1.20 11.13
C VAL A 72 0.73 0.56 10.86
N VAL A 73 0.14 -0.12 11.85
CA VAL A 73 -1.10 -0.89 11.63
C VAL A 73 -2.29 0.04 11.42
N ASP A 74 -2.51 1.02 12.31
CA ASP A 74 -3.65 1.92 12.21
C ASP A 74 -3.49 2.91 11.04
N ASN A 75 -2.26 3.29 10.71
CA ASN A 75 -1.98 4.08 9.53
C ASN A 75 -2.20 3.31 8.22
N PHE A 76 -1.99 2.00 8.19
CA PHE A 76 -2.17 1.20 6.97
C PHE A 76 -3.63 0.85 6.69
N TYR A 77 -4.39 0.53 7.72
CA TYR A 77 -5.71 -0.07 7.59
C TYR A 77 -6.80 0.64 8.39
N GLY A 78 -6.41 1.54 9.27
CA GLY A 78 -7.33 2.25 10.18
C GLY A 78 -8.04 3.45 9.55
N SER A 79 -7.86 3.73 8.27
CA SER A 79 -8.56 4.85 7.63
C SER A 79 -9.98 4.45 7.24
N LEU A 80 -10.93 5.30 7.63
CA LEU A 80 -12.34 5.16 7.27
C LEU A 80 -12.67 5.71 5.88
N SER A 81 -11.69 6.33 5.19
CA SER A 81 -11.86 6.90 3.85
C SER A 81 -10.84 6.36 2.86
N TYR A 82 -11.24 6.26 1.60
CA TYR A 82 -10.35 5.82 0.52
C TYR A 82 -9.16 6.79 0.31
N SER A 83 -9.38 8.09 0.43
CA SER A 83 -8.31 9.10 0.34
C SER A 83 -7.31 8.96 1.49
N GLY A 84 -7.77 8.76 2.71
CA GLY A 84 -6.89 8.55 3.85
C GLY A 84 -6.10 7.25 3.74
N LEU A 85 -6.67 6.19 3.18
CA LEU A 85 -5.96 4.94 2.91
C LEU A 85 -4.89 5.14 1.83
N ALA A 86 -5.20 5.87 0.75
CA ALA A 86 -4.25 6.18 -0.31
C ALA A 86 -3.05 7.00 0.22
N GLU A 87 -3.30 8.06 0.99
CA GLU A 87 -2.23 8.86 1.62
C GLU A 87 -1.30 8.01 2.49
N LYS A 88 -1.87 7.12 3.28
CA LYS A 88 -1.10 6.25 4.17
C LYS A 88 -0.25 5.24 3.40
N ARG A 89 -0.76 4.71 2.30
CA ARG A 89 0.00 3.82 1.43
C ARG A 89 1.15 4.53 0.74
N ILE A 90 0.94 5.78 0.26
CA ILE A 90 2.01 6.62 -0.28
C ILE A 90 3.11 6.78 0.78
N THR A 91 2.76 7.08 2.02
CA THR A 91 3.72 7.19 3.12
C THR A 91 4.52 5.90 3.30
N MET A 92 3.88 4.74 3.23
CA MET A 92 4.58 3.45 3.35
C MET A 92 5.51 3.16 2.17
N VAL A 93 5.11 3.55 0.96
CA VAL A 93 6.00 3.48 -0.21
C VAL A 93 7.25 4.33 0.02
N LEU A 94 7.08 5.55 0.55
CA LEU A 94 8.21 6.45 0.85
C LEU A 94 9.15 5.87 1.93
N TYR A 95 8.64 5.20 2.94
CA TYR A 95 9.47 4.46 3.91
C TYR A 95 10.25 3.33 3.24
N GLY A 96 9.58 2.50 2.45
CA GLY A 96 10.20 1.38 1.78
C GLY A 96 11.27 1.77 0.76
N THR A 97 11.13 2.93 0.13
CA THR A 97 12.09 3.48 -0.84
C THR A 97 13.16 4.39 -0.23
N ASN A 98 13.22 4.51 1.11
CA ASN A 98 14.14 5.37 1.86
C ASN A 98 14.03 6.87 1.54
N LEU A 99 12.87 7.33 1.13
CA LEU A 99 12.60 8.76 0.92
C LEU A 99 12.18 9.47 2.22
N LEU A 100 11.94 8.71 3.30
CA LEU A 100 11.71 9.21 4.65
C LEU A 100 12.77 8.64 5.60
N ASP A 101 13.10 9.41 6.63
CA ASP A 101 14.20 9.09 7.56
C ASP A 101 13.95 7.91 8.51
N ASP A 102 12.72 7.37 8.53
CA ASP A 102 12.40 6.19 9.33
C ASP A 102 12.93 4.90 8.67
N ASP A 103 13.62 4.10 9.47
CA ASP A 103 14.17 2.83 8.98
C ASP A 103 13.15 1.70 9.16
N PRO A 104 12.71 1.04 8.07
CA PRO A 104 11.84 -0.14 8.17
C PRO A 104 12.41 -1.28 9.04
N GLU A 105 13.72 -1.35 9.25
CA GLU A 105 14.34 -2.35 10.12
C GLU A 105 13.91 -2.23 11.59
N GLU A 106 13.47 -1.05 12.03
CA GLU A 106 12.95 -0.86 13.39
C GLU A 106 11.61 -1.58 13.62
N TRP A 107 10.82 -1.75 12.59
CA TRP A 107 9.49 -2.38 12.67
C TRP A 107 9.34 -3.66 11.84
N ILE A 108 10.31 -3.98 10.98
CA ILE A 108 10.50 -5.27 10.33
C ILE A 108 11.95 -5.73 10.62
N PRO A 109 12.21 -6.26 11.82
CA PRO A 109 13.57 -6.60 12.24
C PRO A 109 14.17 -7.81 11.51
N ASP A 110 13.36 -8.61 10.82
CA ASP A 110 13.87 -9.70 9.99
C ASP A 110 14.48 -9.12 8.69
N PRO A 111 15.78 -9.34 8.46
CA PRO A 111 16.48 -8.69 7.33
C PRO A 111 15.98 -9.17 5.97
N VAL A 112 15.52 -10.42 5.86
CA VAL A 112 14.97 -10.96 4.60
C VAL A 112 13.63 -10.29 4.29
N GLN A 113 12.77 -10.19 5.30
CA GLN A 113 11.45 -9.57 5.16
C GLN A 113 11.55 -8.06 4.96
N CYS A 114 12.50 -7.40 5.62
CA CYS A 114 12.76 -5.97 5.42
C CYS A 114 13.25 -5.69 3.99
N LYS A 115 14.18 -6.49 3.49
CA LYS A 115 14.66 -6.41 2.10
C LYS A 115 13.53 -6.64 1.10
N TRP A 116 12.69 -7.64 1.34
CA TRP A 116 11.51 -7.91 0.54
C TRP A 116 10.56 -6.70 0.52
N PHE A 117 10.26 -6.14 1.69
CA PHE A 117 9.41 -4.95 1.82
C PHE A 117 9.95 -3.76 1.01
N ARG A 118 11.24 -3.46 1.10
CA ARG A 118 11.86 -2.36 0.35
C ARG A 118 11.72 -2.56 -1.17
N ARG A 119 11.93 -3.78 -1.66
CA ARG A 119 11.78 -4.09 -3.08
C ARG A 119 10.32 -4.06 -3.52
N ALA A 120 9.42 -4.57 -2.71
CA ALA A 120 7.98 -4.51 -2.96
C ALA A 120 7.51 -3.06 -3.09
N MET A 121 7.92 -2.18 -2.18
CA MET A 121 7.57 -0.76 -2.23
C MET A 121 8.19 -0.04 -3.45
N THR A 122 9.36 -0.45 -3.90
CA THR A 122 9.97 0.08 -5.15
C THR A 122 9.12 -0.30 -6.38
N LEU A 123 8.60 -1.51 -6.45
CA LEU A 123 7.71 -1.93 -7.53
C LEU A 123 6.38 -1.16 -7.50
N VAL A 124 5.81 -0.98 -6.33
CA VAL A 124 4.56 -0.22 -6.16
C VAL A 124 4.78 1.25 -6.54
N GLU A 125 5.89 1.86 -6.12
CA GLU A 125 6.22 3.24 -6.50
C GLU A 125 6.33 3.41 -8.02
N ALA A 126 7.02 2.49 -8.70
CA ALA A 126 7.18 2.53 -10.16
C ALA A 126 5.82 2.44 -10.88
N GLN A 127 4.91 1.60 -10.39
CA GLN A 127 3.54 1.51 -10.92
C GLN A 127 2.74 2.79 -10.64
N MET A 128 2.78 3.32 -9.42
CA MET A 128 2.08 4.55 -9.05
C MET A 128 2.51 5.74 -9.90
N ARG A 129 3.80 5.82 -10.22
CA ARG A 129 4.34 6.87 -11.11
C ARG A 129 4.08 6.60 -12.59
N SER A 130 3.38 5.52 -12.95
CA SER A 130 3.13 5.08 -14.33
C SER A 130 4.42 4.88 -15.15
N ILE A 131 5.53 4.55 -14.48
CA ILE A 131 6.81 4.29 -15.12
C ILE A 131 6.82 2.87 -15.67
N ASN A 132 6.51 1.90 -14.80
CA ASN A 132 6.43 0.48 -15.15
C ASN A 132 5.31 -0.19 -14.36
N PRO A 133 4.34 -0.84 -15.02
CA PRO A 133 3.37 -1.68 -14.33
C PRO A 133 4.08 -2.90 -13.72
N ILE A 134 3.56 -3.38 -12.59
CA ILE A 134 4.04 -4.62 -11.98
C ILE A 134 3.69 -5.77 -12.91
N THR A 135 4.71 -6.54 -13.30
CA THR A 135 4.56 -7.73 -14.15
C THR A 135 4.62 -9.00 -13.30
N TYR A 136 4.10 -10.11 -13.84
CA TYR A 136 4.22 -11.41 -13.20
C TYR A 136 5.69 -11.79 -12.95
N ASP A 137 6.57 -11.56 -13.92
CA ASP A 137 8.00 -11.88 -13.77
C ASP A 137 8.65 -11.07 -12.62
N ALA A 138 8.28 -9.79 -12.47
CA ALA A 138 8.78 -8.96 -11.38
C ALA A 138 8.23 -9.41 -10.02
N PHE A 139 6.98 -9.83 -9.97
CA PHE A 139 6.36 -10.36 -8.76
C PHE A 139 6.92 -11.72 -8.37
N ASP A 140 7.11 -12.63 -9.34
CA ASP A 140 7.74 -13.94 -9.11
C ASP A 140 9.17 -13.78 -8.59
N ALA A 141 9.97 -12.89 -9.21
CA ALA A 141 11.32 -12.58 -8.73
C ALA A 141 11.33 -12.02 -7.30
N LEU A 142 10.32 -11.23 -6.93
CA LEU A 142 10.16 -10.74 -5.56
C LEU A 142 9.85 -11.88 -4.58
N CYS A 143 9.02 -12.85 -4.98
CA CYS A 143 8.65 -14.00 -4.17
C CYS A 143 9.80 -15.01 -4.03
N ASP A 144 10.55 -15.25 -5.10
CA ASP A 144 11.70 -16.16 -5.09
C ASP A 144 12.80 -15.73 -4.11
N GLU A 145 13.01 -14.44 -3.93
CA GLU A 145 13.95 -13.96 -2.92
C GLU A 145 13.52 -14.27 -1.49
N PHE A 146 12.22 -14.38 -1.25
CA PHE A 146 11.68 -14.74 0.04
C PHE A 146 11.90 -16.23 0.37
N ILE A 147 11.84 -17.08 -0.66
CA ILE A 147 11.91 -18.54 -0.54
C ILE A 147 13.37 -19.04 -0.51
N THR A 148 14.26 -18.41 -1.27
CA THR A 148 15.66 -18.89 -1.43
C THR A 148 16.59 -18.51 -0.28
N ASN A 149 16.15 -17.73 0.69
CA ASN A 149 16.94 -17.33 1.85
C ASN A 149 16.60 -18.15 3.13
N GLU A 150 15.85 -19.24 3.01
CA GLU A 150 15.73 -20.28 4.02
C GLU A 150 16.88 -21.31 3.86
#